data_00a65af3f146fa31092aaa054fdc1326
#
_entry.id   00a65af3f146fa31092aaa054fdc1326
#
_cell.length_a   1.000
_cell.length_b   1.000
_cell.length_c   1.000
_cell.angle_alpha   90.00
_cell.angle_beta   90.00
_cell.angle_gamma   90.00
#
_symmetry.space_group_name_H-M   'P 1'
#
loop_
_entity.id
_entity.type
_entity.pdbx_description
1 polymer ?
#
loop_
_entity_poly.entity_id
_entity_poly.type
_entity_poly.pdbx_seq_one_letter_code
_entity_poly.pdbx_strand_id
1 'polypeptide(L)'
;METRIREAEPTPEVLAALIALSADWEAEQSCHGYRKNTAADIEGNRIFLLEGEGGLLGYLFGHVEQTEKDSSIMKAGTACFEVEELYVRPEHRSRGCGAALFRFAEETARGEADYMMVSTATKNWRAILHFYLEELDMDFWSARLFKKLEGCA
;
A
#
# COMPACT_ATOMS: atom_id res chain seq x y z
N MET A 1 -9.42 6.05 21.38
CA MET A 1 -8.93 4.68 21.19
C MET A 1 -7.44 4.71 20.88
N GLU A 2 -6.72 3.92 21.63
CA GLU A 2 -5.27 3.86 21.48
C GLU A 2 -4.88 2.93 20.35
N THR A 3 -3.99 3.39 19.47
CA THR A 3 -3.48 2.59 18.36
C THR A 3 -1.96 2.49 18.45
N ARG A 4 -1.42 1.44 17.87
CA ARG A 4 0.03 1.21 17.83
C ARG A 4 0.41 0.70 16.45
N ILE A 5 1.55 1.20 15.95
CA ILE A 5 2.13 0.72 14.70
C ILE A 5 3.45 0.02 15.02
N ARG A 6 3.69 -1.11 14.39
CA ARG A 6 4.94 -1.86 14.54
C ARG A 6 5.29 -2.60 13.27
N GLU A 7 6.57 -2.83 13.07
CA GLU A 7 7.02 -3.77 12.05
C GLU A 7 6.89 -5.18 12.61
N ALA A 8 6.45 -6.15 11.80
CA ALA A 8 6.17 -7.50 12.24
C ALA A 8 6.83 -8.53 11.34
N GLU A 9 7.18 -9.68 11.94
CA GLU A 9 7.66 -10.82 11.19
C GLU A 9 6.49 -11.57 10.55
N PRO A 10 6.71 -12.30 9.45
CA PRO A 10 5.64 -13.04 8.76
C PRO A 10 5.30 -14.35 9.46
N THR A 11 4.86 -14.27 10.71
CA THR A 11 4.42 -15.45 11.46
C THR A 11 3.10 -15.96 10.89
N PRO A 12 2.73 -17.24 11.15
CA PRO A 12 1.43 -17.74 10.69
C PRO A 12 0.25 -16.87 11.14
N GLU A 13 0.31 -16.33 12.36
CA GLU A 13 -0.75 -15.47 12.91
C GLU A 13 -0.84 -14.16 12.17
N VAL A 14 0.31 -13.53 11.88
CA VAL A 14 0.36 -12.27 11.13
C VAL A 14 -0.15 -12.49 9.71
N LEU A 15 0.32 -13.54 9.04
CA LEU A 15 -0.12 -13.84 7.68
C LEU A 15 -1.63 -14.08 7.62
N ALA A 16 -2.17 -14.84 8.56
CA ALA A 16 -3.61 -15.11 8.61
C ALA A 16 -4.42 -13.83 8.81
N ALA A 17 -3.96 -12.93 9.68
CA ALA A 17 -4.64 -11.66 9.93
C ALA A 17 -4.64 -10.76 8.70
N LEU A 18 -3.51 -10.69 7.99
CA LEU A 18 -3.41 -9.90 6.76
C LEU A 18 -4.28 -10.47 5.65
N ILE A 19 -4.29 -11.78 5.49
CA ILE A 19 -5.12 -12.44 4.48
C ILE A 19 -6.59 -12.15 4.76
N ALA A 20 -7.02 -12.22 6.03
CA ALA A 20 -8.40 -11.94 6.40
C ALA A 20 -8.79 -10.49 6.06
N LEU A 21 -7.91 -9.52 6.36
CA LEU A 21 -8.17 -8.13 6.01
C LEU A 21 -8.19 -7.92 4.48
N SER A 22 -7.33 -8.60 3.76
CA SER A 22 -7.31 -8.48 2.30
C SER A 22 -8.57 -9.08 1.67
N ALA A 23 -9.20 -10.07 2.32
CA ALA A 23 -10.49 -10.58 1.86
C ALA A 23 -11.59 -9.53 2.02
N ASP A 24 -11.55 -8.75 3.10
CA ASP A 24 -12.48 -7.63 3.31
C ASP A 24 -12.27 -6.57 2.23
N TRP A 25 -11.01 -6.29 1.89
CA TRP A 25 -10.67 -5.36 0.82
C TRP A 25 -11.23 -5.83 -0.53
N GLU A 26 -11.03 -7.10 -0.86
CA GLU A 26 -11.58 -7.69 -2.09
C GLU A 26 -13.10 -7.50 -2.14
N ALA A 27 -13.78 -7.73 -1.02
CA ALA A 27 -15.23 -7.61 -0.95
C ALA A 27 -15.73 -6.17 -1.17
N GLU A 28 -14.91 -5.16 -0.90
CA GLU A 28 -15.28 -3.76 -1.13
C GLU A 28 -15.38 -3.42 -2.62
N GLN A 29 -14.73 -4.16 -3.50
CA GLN A 29 -14.72 -3.90 -4.94
C GLN A 29 -14.24 -2.48 -5.27
N SER A 30 -13.31 -1.96 -4.48
CA SER A 30 -12.84 -0.57 -4.60
C SER A 30 -11.69 -0.38 -5.57
N CYS A 31 -11.07 -1.47 -6.02
CA CYS A 31 -9.95 -1.44 -6.96
C CYS A 31 -10.20 -2.37 -8.13
N HIS A 32 -9.62 -2.00 -9.27
CA HIS A 32 -9.69 -2.86 -10.45
C HIS A 32 -8.77 -4.07 -10.27
N GLY A 33 -9.34 -5.28 -10.38
CA GLY A 33 -8.56 -6.50 -10.37
C GLY A 33 -7.97 -6.94 -9.04
N TYR A 34 -8.37 -6.31 -7.93
CA TYR A 34 -7.82 -6.69 -6.62
C TYR A 34 -8.34 -8.05 -6.19
N ARG A 35 -7.44 -8.90 -5.71
CA ARG A 35 -7.77 -10.20 -5.12
C ARG A 35 -7.12 -10.31 -3.75
N LYS A 36 -7.78 -11.04 -2.85
CA LYS A 36 -7.20 -11.31 -1.52
C LYS A 36 -5.85 -11.99 -1.66
N ASN A 37 -4.99 -11.75 -0.69
CA ASN A 37 -3.64 -12.30 -0.69
C ASN A 37 -3.61 -13.77 -0.29
N THR A 38 -2.57 -14.46 -0.77
CA THR A 38 -2.13 -15.73 -0.22
C THR A 38 -0.90 -15.44 0.65
N ALA A 39 -0.43 -16.43 1.41
CA ALA A 39 0.79 -16.28 2.18
C ALA A 39 1.98 -15.91 1.28
N ALA A 40 2.07 -16.52 0.09
CA ALA A 40 3.15 -16.27 -0.84
C ALA A 40 3.19 -14.81 -1.32
N ASP A 41 2.04 -14.16 -1.44
CA ASP A 41 1.97 -12.76 -1.86
C ASP A 41 2.57 -11.82 -0.80
N ILE A 42 2.49 -12.19 0.46
CA ILE A 42 2.94 -11.36 1.58
C ILE A 42 4.39 -11.67 1.97
N GLU A 43 4.78 -12.94 1.92
CA GLU A 43 6.13 -13.36 2.27
C GLU A 43 7.17 -12.65 1.39
N GLY A 44 8.30 -12.32 1.98
CA GLY A 44 9.36 -11.58 1.28
C GLY A 44 9.19 -10.06 1.39
N ASN A 45 8.06 -9.59 1.90
CA ASN A 45 7.82 -8.17 2.13
C ASN A 45 8.08 -7.81 3.59
N ARG A 46 8.39 -6.55 3.81
CA ARG A 46 8.40 -5.98 5.15
C ARG A 46 6.97 -5.62 5.51
N ILE A 47 6.56 -5.94 6.73
CA ILE A 47 5.17 -5.84 7.17
C ILE A 47 5.06 -4.85 8.31
N PHE A 48 4.13 -3.91 8.17
CA PHE A 48 3.84 -2.92 9.20
C PHE A 48 2.36 -3.04 9.57
N LEU A 49 2.10 -3.15 10.87
CA LEU A 49 0.74 -3.38 11.39
C LEU A 49 0.26 -2.17 12.17
N LEU A 50 -1.00 -1.81 11.96
CA LEU A 50 -1.71 -0.85 12.79
C LEU A 50 -2.68 -1.63 13.66
N GLU A 51 -2.46 -1.60 14.96
CA GLU A 51 -3.24 -2.37 15.92
C GLU A 51 -4.00 -1.47 16.89
N GLY A 52 -5.18 -1.90 17.30
CA GLY A 52 -5.99 -1.25 18.33
C GLY A 52 -6.51 -2.28 19.30
N GLU A 53 -7.41 -1.88 20.19
CA GLU A 53 -7.95 -2.78 21.22
C GLU A 53 -8.62 -4.02 20.66
N GLY A 54 -9.29 -3.88 19.52
CA GLY A 54 -10.00 -4.99 18.88
C GLY A 54 -9.16 -5.84 17.95
N GLY A 55 -7.86 -5.57 17.84
CA GLY A 55 -6.97 -6.31 16.95
C GLY A 55 -6.44 -5.47 15.81
N LEU A 56 -6.21 -6.09 14.66
CA LEU A 56 -5.61 -5.45 13.50
C LEU A 56 -6.60 -4.50 12.81
N LEU A 57 -6.20 -3.23 12.68
CA LEU A 57 -7.01 -2.18 12.04
C LEU A 57 -6.56 -1.86 10.63
N GLY A 58 -5.31 -2.14 10.31
CA GLY A 58 -4.76 -1.86 8.98
C GLY A 58 -3.35 -2.38 8.87
N TYR A 59 -2.82 -2.33 7.65
CA TYR A 59 -1.47 -2.82 7.39
C TYR A 59 -0.88 -2.11 6.17
N LEU A 60 0.44 -2.15 6.12
CA LEU A 60 1.19 -1.82 4.91
C LEU A 60 2.25 -2.89 4.74
N PHE A 61 2.43 -3.39 3.53
CA PHE A 61 3.62 -4.20 3.26
C PHE A 61 4.23 -3.81 1.92
N GLY A 62 5.52 -4.04 1.82
CA GLY A 62 6.30 -3.70 0.65
C GLY A 62 7.74 -4.15 0.83
N HIS A 63 8.56 -3.81 -0.12
CA HIS A 63 9.96 -4.27 -0.13
C HIS A 63 10.86 -3.28 -0.85
N VAL A 64 12.16 -3.38 -0.59
CA VAL A 64 13.15 -2.58 -1.30
C VAL A 64 13.56 -3.33 -2.56
N GLU A 65 13.50 -2.64 -3.69
CA GLU A 65 14.04 -3.16 -4.95
C GLU A 65 14.94 -2.11 -5.60
N GLN A 66 15.83 -2.58 -6.45
CA GLN A 66 16.68 -1.70 -7.23
C GLN A 66 16.16 -1.62 -8.66
N THR A 67 16.13 -0.39 -9.20
CA THR A 67 15.67 -0.19 -10.55
C THR A 67 16.64 -0.85 -11.55
N GLU A 68 16.09 -1.49 -12.58
CA GLU A 68 16.90 -2.18 -13.59
C GLU A 68 17.32 -1.26 -14.73
N LYS A 69 16.56 -0.20 -14.97
CA LYS A 69 16.75 0.70 -16.11
C LYS A 69 16.72 2.16 -15.67
N ASP A 70 17.37 3.01 -16.45
CA ASP A 70 17.22 4.45 -16.29
C ASP A 70 15.80 4.85 -16.66
N SER A 71 15.26 5.81 -15.94
CA SER A 71 13.98 6.43 -16.25
C SER A 71 14.13 7.94 -16.18
N SER A 72 13.02 8.65 -16.43
CA SER A 72 13.01 10.12 -16.34
C SER A 72 13.21 10.61 -14.90
N ILE A 73 12.99 9.75 -13.91
CA ILE A 73 13.04 10.10 -12.49
C ILE A 73 14.35 9.66 -11.84
N MET A 74 14.79 8.43 -12.14
CA MET A 74 15.92 7.83 -11.44
C MET A 74 16.75 6.92 -12.34
N LYS A 75 18.01 6.76 -12.00
CA LYS A 75 18.94 5.91 -12.73
C LYS A 75 18.80 4.45 -12.32
N ALA A 76 19.24 3.56 -13.21
CA ALA A 76 19.36 2.13 -12.89
C ALA A 76 20.18 1.94 -11.62
N GLY A 77 19.76 0.98 -10.79
CA GLY A 77 20.42 0.70 -9.52
C GLY A 77 19.95 1.56 -8.36
N THR A 78 18.95 2.43 -8.58
CA THR A 78 18.37 3.23 -7.51
C THR A 78 17.51 2.34 -6.62
N ALA A 79 17.70 2.44 -5.30
CA ALA A 79 16.93 1.67 -4.32
C ALA A 79 15.59 2.35 -4.05
N CYS A 80 14.51 1.60 -4.23
CA CYS A 80 13.14 2.08 -4.02
C CYS A 80 12.43 1.16 -3.05
N PHE A 81 11.67 1.74 -2.12
CA PHE A 81 10.75 0.97 -1.31
C PHE A 81 9.40 0.96 -2.05
N GLU A 82 9.04 -0.21 -2.57
CA GLU A 82 7.78 -0.38 -3.29
C GLU A 82 6.69 -0.78 -2.32
N VAL A 83 5.71 0.08 -2.12
CA VAL A 83 4.53 -0.24 -1.31
C VAL A 83 3.63 -1.13 -2.14
N GLU A 84 3.50 -2.39 -1.75
CA GLU A 84 2.64 -3.33 -2.45
C GLU A 84 1.19 -3.14 -2.04
N GLU A 85 0.93 -2.99 -0.74
CA GLU A 85 -0.42 -2.77 -0.24
C GLU A 85 -0.43 -1.86 0.98
N LEU A 86 -1.47 -1.04 1.07
CA LEU A 86 -1.77 -0.20 2.22
C LEU A 86 -3.29 -0.24 2.41
N TYR A 87 -3.73 -0.79 3.52
CA TYR A 87 -5.15 -0.96 3.79
C TYR A 87 -5.49 -0.58 5.23
N VAL A 88 -6.60 0.12 5.41
CA VAL A 88 -7.15 0.45 6.72
C VAL A 88 -8.63 0.06 6.69
N ARG A 89 -9.12 -0.56 7.76
CA ARG A 89 -10.54 -0.93 7.88
C ARG A 89 -11.42 0.30 7.67
N PRO A 90 -12.55 0.17 6.95
CA PRO A 90 -13.40 1.32 6.61
C PRO A 90 -13.76 2.20 7.80
N GLU A 91 -14.10 1.60 8.94
CA GLU A 91 -14.52 2.34 10.14
C GLU A 91 -13.40 3.14 10.80
N HIS A 92 -12.16 2.93 10.38
CA HIS A 92 -10.99 3.66 10.89
C HIS A 92 -10.36 4.58 9.85
N ARG A 93 -10.98 4.74 8.69
CA ARG A 93 -10.49 5.63 7.65
C ARG A 93 -10.78 7.09 7.98
N SER A 94 -10.07 8.02 7.32
CA SER A 94 -10.19 9.45 7.49
C SER A 94 -9.85 9.94 8.90
N ARG A 95 -9.01 9.19 9.60
CA ARG A 95 -8.52 9.51 10.95
C ARG A 95 -7.00 9.57 11.01
N GLY A 96 -6.35 9.64 9.85
CA GLY A 96 -4.89 9.69 9.77
C GLY A 96 -4.17 8.36 9.90
N CYS A 97 -4.89 7.25 9.99
CA CYS A 97 -4.29 5.91 10.17
C CYS A 97 -3.44 5.49 8.98
N GLY A 98 -3.94 5.69 7.76
CA GLY A 98 -3.19 5.36 6.55
C GLY A 98 -1.92 6.18 6.43
N ALA A 99 -2.02 7.48 6.71
CA ALA A 99 -0.85 8.37 6.69
C ALA A 99 0.18 7.95 7.74
N ALA A 100 -0.28 7.58 8.93
CA ALA A 100 0.62 7.13 9.99
C ALA A 100 1.36 5.85 9.61
N LEU A 101 0.67 4.88 9.00
CA LEU A 101 1.29 3.65 8.49
C LEU A 101 2.35 3.96 7.43
N PHE A 102 1.99 4.79 6.46
CA PHE A 102 2.91 5.15 5.39
C PHE A 102 4.16 5.84 5.94
N ARG A 103 3.97 6.82 6.84
CA ARG A 103 5.09 7.55 7.42
C ARG A 103 5.99 6.66 8.28
N PHE A 104 5.42 5.69 8.95
CA PHE A 104 6.21 4.72 9.71
C PHE A 104 7.08 3.88 8.78
N ALA A 105 6.51 3.39 7.67
CA ALA A 105 7.26 2.63 6.67
C ALA A 105 8.34 3.50 6.01
N GLU A 106 7.99 4.74 5.67
CA GLU A 106 8.92 5.70 5.07
C GLU A 106 10.12 5.93 6.00
N GLU A 107 9.86 6.19 7.27
CA GLU A 107 10.93 6.43 8.23
C GLU A 107 11.81 5.20 8.42
N THR A 108 11.21 4.01 8.43
CA THR A 108 11.95 2.76 8.55
C THR A 108 12.79 2.48 7.30
N ALA A 109 12.29 2.84 6.13
CA ALA A 109 13.00 2.63 4.86
C ALA A 109 14.09 3.69 4.62
N ARG A 110 14.05 4.80 5.36
CA ARG A 110 15.04 5.87 5.22
C ARG A 110 16.42 5.33 5.53
N GLY A 111 17.35 5.50 4.62
CA GLY A 111 18.68 4.92 4.73
C GLY A 111 18.85 3.60 3.99
N GLU A 112 17.76 2.94 3.61
CA GLU A 112 17.82 1.72 2.80
C GLU A 112 17.32 1.97 1.38
N ALA A 113 16.50 3.01 1.19
CA ALA A 113 15.94 3.36 -0.10
C ALA A 113 15.98 4.87 -0.29
N ASP A 114 16.06 5.29 -1.56
CA ASP A 114 16.06 6.70 -1.93
C ASP A 114 14.68 7.21 -2.32
N TYR A 115 13.76 6.31 -2.61
CA TYR A 115 12.40 6.65 -3.05
C TYR A 115 11.38 5.71 -2.41
N MET A 116 10.20 6.28 -2.12
CA MET A 116 9.00 5.49 -1.85
C MET A 116 8.20 5.44 -3.14
N MET A 117 7.75 4.26 -3.52
CA MET A 117 6.99 4.05 -4.74
C MET A 117 5.66 3.41 -4.40
N VAL A 118 4.59 3.82 -5.07
CA VAL A 118 3.29 3.18 -4.95
C VAL A 118 2.55 3.27 -6.27
N SER A 119 1.83 2.21 -6.60
CA SER A 119 0.91 2.20 -7.73
C SER A 119 -0.48 1.93 -7.20
N THR A 120 -1.49 2.46 -7.86
CA THR A 120 -2.87 2.24 -7.44
C THR A 120 -3.76 1.99 -8.64
N ALA A 121 -4.71 1.07 -8.48
CA ALA A 121 -5.76 0.80 -9.46
C ALA A 121 -7.13 1.11 -8.85
N THR A 122 -7.17 2.05 -7.91
CA THR A 122 -8.37 2.41 -7.19
C THR A 122 -9.44 3.00 -8.12
N LYS A 123 -10.71 2.69 -7.83
CA LYS A 123 -11.84 3.34 -8.50
C LYS A 123 -12.13 4.72 -7.91
N ASN A 124 -11.66 4.98 -6.69
CA ASN A 124 -11.82 6.26 -6.00
C ASN A 124 -10.54 7.08 -6.12
N TRP A 125 -10.17 7.42 -7.35
CA TRP A 125 -8.90 8.07 -7.63
C TRP A 125 -8.77 9.47 -7.01
N ARG A 126 -9.87 10.20 -6.87
CA ARG A 126 -9.82 11.54 -6.27
C ARG A 126 -9.34 11.49 -4.83
N ALA A 127 -9.95 10.65 -4.02
CA ALA A 127 -9.57 10.52 -2.61
C ALA A 127 -8.17 9.93 -2.47
N ILE A 128 -7.82 8.93 -3.27
CA ILE A 128 -6.54 8.25 -3.18
C ILE A 128 -5.39 9.15 -3.66
N LEU A 129 -5.57 9.88 -4.77
CA LEU A 129 -4.54 10.81 -5.22
C LEU A 129 -4.40 11.99 -4.26
N HIS A 130 -5.49 12.48 -3.69
CA HIS A 130 -5.42 13.49 -2.64
C HIS A 130 -4.58 12.99 -1.46
N PHE A 131 -4.81 11.76 -1.04
CA PHE A 131 -4.06 11.14 0.06
C PHE A 131 -2.56 11.08 -0.25
N TYR A 132 -2.17 10.50 -1.38
CA TYR A 132 -0.75 10.35 -1.68
C TYR A 132 -0.08 11.66 -2.07
N LEU A 133 -0.71 12.50 -2.87
CA LEU A 133 -0.08 13.71 -3.39
C LEU A 133 -0.13 14.86 -2.39
N GLU A 134 -1.24 15.04 -1.69
CA GLU A 134 -1.41 16.19 -0.82
C GLU A 134 -1.12 15.90 0.65
N GLU A 135 -1.57 14.76 1.16
CA GLU A 135 -1.31 14.43 2.57
C GLU A 135 0.09 13.85 2.77
N LEU A 136 0.60 13.07 1.83
CA LEU A 136 1.90 12.40 1.94
C LEU A 136 3.01 13.04 1.09
N ASP A 137 2.71 14.13 0.40
CA ASP A 137 3.69 14.89 -0.39
C ASP A 137 4.42 14.07 -1.46
N MET A 138 3.76 13.08 -2.04
CA MET A 138 4.36 12.34 -3.14
C MET A 138 4.22 13.11 -4.44
N ASP A 139 5.14 12.86 -5.38
CA ASP A 139 5.08 13.45 -6.72
C ASP A 139 4.36 12.50 -7.67
N PHE A 140 3.58 13.06 -8.57
CA PHE A 140 2.88 12.28 -9.58
C PHE A 140 3.81 11.92 -10.72
N TRP A 141 3.97 10.64 -11.00
CA TRP A 141 4.83 10.18 -12.09
C TRP A 141 4.04 9.91 -13.36
N SER A 142 3.06 8.99 -13.28
CA SER A 142 2.35 8.56 -14.48
C SER A 142 1.00 7.96 -14.13
N ALA A 143 0.14 7.90 -15.12
CA ALA A 143 -1.17 7.25 -14.97
C ALA A 143 -1.55 6.54 -16.26
N ARG A 144 -2.34 5.49 -16.13
CA ARG A 144 -2.99 4.84 -17.25
C ARG A 144 -4.49 5.00 -17.08
N LEU A 145 -5.15 5.43 -18.17
CA LEU A 145 -6.58 5.66 -18.18
C LEU A 145 -7.19 4.80 -19.28
N PHE A 146 -8.44 4.38 -19.09
CA PHE A 146 -9.11 3.60 -20.12
C PHE A 146 -10.53 4.07 -20.31
N LYS A 147 -11.04 3.85 -21.50
CA LYS A 147 -12.43 4.13 -21.84
C LYS A 147 -12.88 3.01 -22.76
N LYS A 148 -13.92 2.29 -22.36
CA LYS A 148 -14.48 1.26 -23.21
C LYS A 148 -15.25 1.94 -24.35
N LEU A 149 -14.95 1.54 -25.60
CA LEU A 149 -15.70 2.02 -26.74
C LEU A 149 -16.94 1.15 -26.91
N GLU A 150 -18.09 1.80 -27.05
CA GLU A 150 -19.32 1.07 -27.32
C GLU A 150 -19.24 0.56 -28.75
N GLY A 151 -19.35 -0.73 -28.89
CA GLY A 151 -19.34 -1.34 -30.20
C GLY A 151 -20.59 -1.01 -30.98
N CYS A 152 -20.46 -0.78 -32.28
CA CYS A 152 -21.58 -0.86 -33.18
C CYS A 152 -21.98 -2.32 -33.18
N ALA A 153 -23.16 -2.60 -32.68
CA ALA A 153 -23.70 -3.96 -32.69
C ALA A 153 -23.84 -4.45 -34.12
#